data_dec4d70c327b347da828bf2bc4757cd5
#
_entry.id   dec4d70c327b347da828bf2bc4757cd5
#
_cell.length_a   1.000
_cell.length_b   1.000
_cell.length_c   1.000
_cell.angle_alpha   90.00
_cell.angle_beta   90.00
_cell.angle_gamma   90.00
#
_symmetry.space_group_name_H-M   'P 1'
#
loop_
_entity.id
_entity.type
_entity.pdbx_description
1 polymer ?
#
loop_
_entity_poly.entity_id
_entity_poly.type
_entity_poly.pdbx_seq_one_letter_code
_entity_poly.pdbx_strand_id
1 'polypeptide(L)'
;MSVSRSESYKAAGVDVTAGYEAVKLMKPMVESTFTKGVMGTLGGFGGLFRPDFNGMKDPILVSGTDGVGTKLKLAFLMDKHDTVGIDCVAMCVNDIACCGAQPLFFLDYVAVGKNHPEKIAQMVSGIAEGCRQAGCALIGGETAEMPGSYPENEYDMAGFSVGMVDKEKMIDGTGIKAGDALIGVASSGVHSNGYSLVRKTLGINEKSVRRYIDEFGKTLGEELLTPTKIYVKAIQSLMGKVEVKGISHITGGGFYENVPRMLPAGIVAKIEKAAMPVPPVFDLIAKTGKIPERDMYNTFNMGAGLVLAVAAEDASRAVAAISAAGEQAYVIGECVNGAEKGVELV
;
A
#
# COMPACT_ATOMS: atom_id res chain seq x y z
N MET A 1 32.23 -7.60 16.98
CA MET A 1 31.48 -8.81 17.35
C MET A 1 32.11 -9.99 16.63
N SER A 2 32.36 -11.12 17.30
CA SER A 2 32.80 -12.35 16.62
C SER A 2 31.67 -12.82 15.70
N VAL A 3 31.97 -12.98 14.40
CA VAL A 3 30.99 -13.49 13.44
C VAL A 3 30.73 -14.95 13.79
N SER A 4 29.48 -15.29 14.13
CA SER A 4 29.08 -16.66 14.32
C SER A 4 29.10 -17.40 12.99
N ARG A 5 29.73 -18.56 12.93
CA ARG A 5 29.76 -19.45 11.76
C ARG A 5 29.30 -20.82 12.17
N SER A 6 28.45 -21.43 11.37
CA SER A 6 28.03 -22.82 11.53
C SER A 6 28.09 -23.50 10.17
N GLU A 7 29.11 -24.29 9.95
CA GLU A 7 29.28 -25.03 8.69
C GLU A 7 28.15 -26.08 8.52
N SER A 8 27.68 -26.66 9.60
CA SER A 8 26.53 -27.60 9.58
C SER A 8 25.25 -26.89 9.14
N TYR A 9 25.03 -25.66 9.63
CA TYR A 9 23.83 -24.89 9.28
C TYR A 9 23.90 -24.38 7.85
N LYS A 10 25.09 -23.98 7.39
CA LYS A 10 25.34 -23.64 5.99
C LYS A 10 25.14 -24.84 5.05
N ALA A 11 25.60 -26.02 5.44
CA ALA A 11 25.38 -27.25 4.69
C ALA A 11 23.88 -27.64 4.63
N ALA A 12 23.08 -27.21 5.60
CA ALA A 12 21.62 -27.35 5.60
C ALA A 12 20.89 -26.25 4.81
N GLY A 13 21.63 -25.34 4.15
CA GLY A 13 21.07 -24.31 3.26
C GLY A 13 20.88 -22.93 3.90
N VAL A 14 21.32 -22.70 5.15
CA VAL A 14 21.19 -21.40 5.85
C VAL A 14 22.56 -20.77 6.07
N ASP A 15 22.86 -19.65 5.40
CA ASP A 15 24.12 -18.92 5.53
C ASP A 15 24.00 -17.70 6.46
N VAL A 16 24.35 -17.90 7.73
CA VAL A 16 24.31 -16.84 8.75
C VAL A 16 25.22 -15.65 8.37
N THR A 17 26.33 -15.90 7.62
CA THR A 17 27.24 -14.83 7.21
C THR A 17 26.64 -13.92 6.15
N ALA A 18 25.81 -14.47 5.24
CA ALA A 18 25.01 -13.70 4.30
C ALA A 18 23.98 -12.82 5.03
N GLY A 19 23.37 -13.35 6.10
CA GLY A 19 22.47 -12.55 6.96
C GLY A 19 23.16 -11.33 7.58
N TYR A 20 24.36 -11.47 8.12
CA TYR A 20 25.12 -10.33 8.65
C TYR A 20 25.48 -9.29 7.59
N GLU A 21 25.85 -9.72 6.38
CA GLU A 21 26.15 -8.80 5.27
C GLU A 21 24.88 -8.07 4.82
N ALA A 22 23.75 -8.76 4.70
CA ALA A 22 22.48 -8.12 4.40
C ALA A 22 22.12 -7.02 5.42
N VAL A 23 22.22 -7.32 6.73
CA VAL A 23 22.00 -6.34 7.80
C VAL A 23 22.93 -5.14 7.68
N LYS A 24 24.22 -5.35 7.36
CA LYS A 24 25.18 -4.28 7.17
C LYS A 24 24.80 -3.37 5.99
N LEU A 25 24.36 -3.95 4.87
CA LEU A 25 23.95 -3.20 3.67
C LEU A 25 22.67 -2.39 3.91
N MET A 26 21.67 -2.96 4.59
CA MET A 26 20.38 -2.29 4.80
C MET A 26 20.37 -1.27 5.94
N LYS A 27 21.29 -1.36 6.90
CA LYS A 27 21.33 -0.51 8.10
C LYS A 27 21.21 1.00 7.80
N PRO A 28 22.00 1.60 6.86
CA PRO A 28 21.87 3.02 6.56
C PRO A 28 20.49 3.40 6.01
N MET A 29 19.88 2.52 5.25
CA MET A 29 18.54 2.74 4.66
C MET A 29 17.47 2.76 5.75
N VAL A 30 17.53 1.81 6.69
CA VAL A 30 16.63 1.73 7.83
C VAL A 30 16.80 2.96 8.73
N GLU A 31 18.03 3.31 9.11
CA GLU A 31 18.32 4.48 9.94
C GLU A 31 17.85 5.80 9.29
N SER A 32 17.82 5.89 7.96
CA SER A 32 17.29 7.06 7.24
C SER A 32 15.79 7.29 7.44
N THR A 33 15.06 6.30 7.94
CA THR A 33 13.62 6.40 8.24
C THR A 33 13.35 6.88 9.68
N PHE A 34 14.36 6.92 10.54
CA PHE A 34 14.17 7.16 11.97
C PHE A 34 13.54 8.51 12.25
N THR A 35 12.51 8.49 13.05
CA THR A 35 11.81 9.65 13.58
C THR A 35 12.19 9.89 15.05
N LYS A 36 11.73 11.00 15.62
CA LYS A 36 12.03 11.37 17.03
C LYS A 36 11.56 10.33 18.06
N GLY A 37 10.58 9.47 17.67
CA GLY A 37 10.07 8.42 18.54
C GLY A 37 10.96 7.20 18.66
N VAL A 38 11.88 6.98 17.72
CA VAL A 38 12.75 5.79 17.72
C VAL A 38 13.71 5.83 18.91
N MET A 39 13.77 4.74 19.66
CA MET A 39 14.65 4.57 20.81
C MET A 39 15.59 3.41 20.56
N GLY A 40 16.88 3.69 20.49
CA GLY A 40 17.91 2.66 20.29
C GLY A 40 18.36 2.53 18.82
N THR A 41 18.95 1.38 18.52
CA THR A 41 19.53 1.04 17.21
C THR A 41 19.05 -0.33 16.76
N LEU A 42 19.22 -0.65 15.48
CA LEU A 42 18.97 -2.01 14.97
C LEU A 42 19.84 -3.06 15.68
N GLY A 43 19.28 -4.26 15.86
CA GLY A 43 19.98 -5.43 16.37
C GLY A 43 19.65 -5.81 17.82
N GLY A 44 18.64 -5.16 18.45
CA GLY A 44 18.02 -5.63 19.68
C GLY A 44 16.95 -6.70 19.42
N PHE A 45 16.37 -7.25 20.50
CA PHE A 45 15.27 -8.21 20.40
C PHE A 45 13.95 -7.60 19.93
N GLY A 46 13.82 -6.27 19.94
CA GLY A 46 12.63 -5.55 19.49
C GLY A 46 12.92 -4.10 19.15
N GLY A 47 12.11 -3.53 18.28
CA GLY A 47 12.12 -2.11 17.97
C GLY A 47 11.44 -1.31 19.09
N LEU A 48 12.16 -0.33 19.65
CA LEU A 48 11.63 0.51 20.72
C LEU A 48 11.17 1.85 20.13
N PHE A 49 9.92 2.21 20.41
CA PHE A 49 9.33 3.46 19.95
C PHE A 49 8.60 4.18 21.09
N ARG A 50 8.88 5.45 21.27
CA ARG A 50 8.19 6.30 22.25
C ARG A 50 7.20 7.20 21.50
N PRO A 51 5.89 6.93 21.59
CA PRO A 51 4.89 7.78 20.97
C PRO A 51 4.82 9.14 21.67
N ASP A 52 4.44 10.17 20.92
CA ASP A 52 4.18 11.49 21.46
C ASP A 52 2.66 11.67 21.63
N PHE A 53 2.21 11.77 22.87
CA PHE A 53 0.81 11.94 23.23
C PHE A 53 0.38 13.40 23.38
N ASN A 54 1.29 14.35 23.10
CA ASN A 54 0.98 15.78 23.25
C ASN A 54 -0.21 16.20 22.38
N GLY A 55 -1.19 16.83 23.00
CA GLY A 55 -2.41 17.31 22.33
C GLY A 55 -3.45 16.20 22.04
N MET A 56 -3.25 14.98 22.53
CA MET A 56 -4.25 13.89 22.49
C MET A 56 -4.93 13.76 23.86
N LYS A 57 -6.26 13.53 23.82
CA LYS A 57 -7.07 13.29 25.02
C LYS A 57 -7.27 11.79 25.27
N ASP A 58 -7.52 11.03 24.21
CA ASP A 58 -7.80 9.59 24.25
C ASP A 58 -7.09 8.91 23.07
N PRO A 59 -5.75 8.66 23.16
CA PRO A 59 -4.96 8.11 22.07
C PRO A 59 -5.32 6.65 21.82
N ILE A 60 -5.67 6.34 20.58
CA ILE A 60 -5.99 4.99 20.08
C ILE A 60 -4.87 4.54 19.15
N LEU A 61 -4.35 3.33 19.37
CA LEU A 61 -3.43 2.67 18.45
C LEU A 61 -4.22 1.95 17.36
N VAL A 62 -3.80 2.14 16.12
CA VAL A 62 -4.35 1.46 14.95
C VAL A 62 -3.24 0.65 14.32
N SER A 63 -3.49 -0.61 13.99
CA SER A 63 -2.51 -1.49 13.36
C SER A 63 -3.06 -2.11 12.09
N GLY A 64 -2.18 -2.34 11.13
CA GLY A 64 -2.49 -3.01 9.87
C GLY A 64 -1.33 -3.93 9.47
N THR A 65 -1.66 -5.06 8.86
CA THR A 65 -0.69 -5.99 8.28
C THR A 65 -1.17 -6.43 6.91
N ASP A 66 -0.26 -6.48 5.96
CA ASP A 66 -0.51 -6.94 4.60
C ASP A 66 0.80 -7.40 3.94
N GLY A 67 0.67 -8.04 2.78
CA GLY A 67 1.80 -8.43 1.94
C GLY A 67 1.74 -7.79 0.55
N VAL A 68 2.67 -8.19 -0.32
CA VAL A 68 2.70 -7.72 -1.71
C VAL A 68 1.87 -8.62 -2.63
N GLY A 69 1.80 -9.89 -2.31
CA GLY A 69 1.08 -10.87 -3.11
C GLY A 69 1.79 -11.21 -4.43
N THR A 70 1.01 -11.65 -5.44
CA THR A 70 1.57 -12.24 -6.66
C THR A 70 2.19 -11.23 -7.64
N LYS A 71 2.20 -9.93 -7.32
CA LYS A 71 3.03 -8.91 -7.97
C LYS A 71 4.51 -9.26 -7.88
N LEU A 72 4.94 -9.93 -6.81
CA LEU A 72 6.33 -10.41 -6.62
C LEU A 72 6.84 -11.23 -7.80
N LYS A 73 5.97 -11.98 -8.49
CA LYS A 73 6.37 -12.76 -9.68
C LYS A 73 6.89 -11.90 -10.82
N LEU A 74 6.46 -10.62 -10.90
CA LEU A 74 7.01 -9.68 -11.88
C LEU A 74 8.38 -9.16 -11.42
N ALA A 75 8.56 -8.92 -10.12
CA ALA A 75 9.85 -8.54 -9.57
C ALA A 75 10.92 -9.61 -9.86
N PHE A 76 10.55 -10.90 -9.75
CA PHE A 76 11.44 -12.02 -10.10
C PHE A 76 11.78 -12.04 -11.60
N LEU A 77 10.79 -11.88 -12.49
CA LEU A 77 11.00 -11.85 -13.94
C LEU A 77 11.84 -10.67 -14.41
N MET A 78 11.73 -9.53 -13.73
CA MET A 78 12.43 -8.29 -14.08
C MET A 78 13.77 -8.14 -13.34
N ASP A 79 14.07 -9.03 -12.39
CA ASP A 79 15.17 -8.91 -11.42
C ASP A 79 15.24 -7.50 -10.79
N LYS A 80 14.06 -6.99 -10.42
CA LYS A 80 13.88 -5.64 -9.85
C LYS A 80 13.12 -5.73 -8.54
N HIS A 81 13.81 -5.47 -7.43
CA HIS A 81 13.32 -5.77 -6.09
C HIS A 81 13.12 -4.53 -5.21
N ASP A 82 13.52 -3.35 -5.67
CA ASP A 82 13.48 -2.08 -4.94
C ASP A 82 12.11 -1.40 -4.91
N THR A 83 11.17 -1.84 -5.76
CA THR A 83 9.82 -1.22 -5.85
C THR A 83 8.79 -1.91 -4.96
N VAL A 84 8.85 -3.24 -4.85
CA VAL A 84 7.84 -4.03 -4.13
C VAL A 84 7.83 -3.80 -2.62
N GLY A 85 8.94 -3.30 -2.06
CA GLY A 85 8.98 -2.85 -0.67
C GLY A 85 8.07 -1.64 -0.42
N ILE A 86 7.95 -0.74 -1.41
CA ILE A 86 6.99 0.39 -1.33
C ILE A 86 5.56 -0.14 -1.33
N ASP A 87 5.25 -1.14 -2.16
CA ASP A 87 3.93 -1.78 -2.16
C ASP A 87 3.60 -2.37 -0.77
N CYS A 88 4.55 -3.09 -0.17
CA CYS A 88 4.37 -3.69 1.16
C CYS A 88 4.01 -2.64 2.21
N VAL A 89 4.74 -1.52 2.24
CA VAL A 89 4.45 -0.42 3.17
C VAL A 89 3.11 0.23 2.84
N ALA A 90 2.84 0.54 1.56
CA ALA A 90 1.62 1.21 1.13
C ALA A 90 0.36 0.46 1.54
N MET A 91 0.34 -0.88 1.35
CA MET A 91 -0.82 -1.71 1.71
C MET A 91 -1.15 -1.61 3.21
N CYS A 92 -0.12 -1.57 4.07
CA CYS A 92 -0.32 -1.48 5.51
C CYS A 92 -0.65 -0.05 5.99
N VAL A 93 0.12 0.95 5.54
CA VAL A 93 -0.02 2.32 6.08
C VAL A 93 -1.24 3.06 5.55
N ASN A 94 -1.69 2.76 4.32
CA ASN A 94 -2.90 3.35 3.78
C ASN A 94 -4.14 2.90 4.57
N ASP A 95 -4.19 1.63 4.96
CA ASP A 95 -5.32 1.09 5.73
C ASP A 95 -5.45 1.76 7.09
N ILE A 96 -4.34 1.91 7.83
CA ILE A 96 -4.41 2.60 9.12
C ILE A 96 -4.68 4.09 8.96
N ALA A 97 -4.19 4.71 7.89
CA ALA A 97 -4.47 6.12 7.58
C ALA A 97 -5.95 6.35 7.24
N CYS A 98 -6.64 5.38 6.63
CA CYS A 98 -8.09 5.45 6.40
C CYS A 98 -8.90 5.57 7.69
N CYS A 99 -8.37 5.11 8.83
CA CYS A 99 -8.97 5.31 10.15
C CYS A 99 -8.61 6.69 10.78
N GLY A 100 -7.89 7.56 10.06
CA GLY A 100 -7.39 8.84 10.57
C GLY A 100 -6.07 8.73 11.34
N ALA A 101 -5.48 7.54 11.43
CA ALA A 101 -4.26 7.32 12.19
C ALA A 101 -3.02 7.85 11.45
N GLN A 102 -2.11 8.48 12.22
CA GLN A 102 -0.76 8.80 11.78
C GLN A 102 0.12 7.56 11.94
N PRO A 103 0.72 7.02 10.87
CA PRO A 103 1.70 5.95 10.99
C PRO A 103 2.89 6.38 11.87
N LEU A 104 3.29 5.53 12.80
CA LEU A 104 4.39 5.77 13.73
C LEU A 104 5.61 4.94 13.35
N PHE A 105 5.42 3.65 13.19
CA PHE A 105 6.47 2.72 12.82
C PHE A 105 5.96 1.53 12.00
N PHE A 106 6.92 0.89 11.37
CA PHE A 106 6.74 -0.27 10.50
C PHE A 106 7.71 -1.38 10.90
N LEU A 107 7.28 -2.62 10.73
CA LEU A 107 8.08 -3.83 10.82
C LEU A 107 7.85 -4.65 9.54
N ASP A 108 8.89 -5.29 9.03
CA ASP A 108 8.80 -6.19 7.89
C ASP A 108 9.12 -7.65 8.26
N TYR A 109 8.57 -8.57 7.48
CA TYR A 109 8.96 -9.96 7.43
C TYR A 109 9.29 -10.34 6.00
N VAL A 110 10.53 -10.75 5.75
CA VAL A 110 11.01 -11.18 4.43
C VAL A 110 11.44 -12.64 4.51
N ALA A 111 10.72 -13.54 3.84
CA ALA A 111 11.03 -14.95 3.77
C ALA A 111 11.61 -15.29 2.40
N VAL A 112 12.85 -15.79 2.35
CA VAL A 112 13.56 -16.04 1.10
C VAL A 112 13.95 -17.52 0.96
N GLY A 113 13.96 -18.05 -0.27
CA GLY A 113 14.49 -19.40 -0.53
C GLY A 113 15.99 -19.47 -0.27
N LYS A 114 16.71 -18.40 -0.64
CA LYS A 114 18.15 -18.22 -0.39
C LYS A 114 18.48 -16.76 -0.11
N ASN A 115 19.33 -16.53 0.88
CA ASN A 115 19.76 -15.19 1.24
C ASN A 115 20.82 -14.67 0.25
N HIS A 116 20.43 -13.69 -0.56
CA HIS A 116 21.29 -12.90 -1.43
C HIS A 116 21.35 -11.47 -0.85
N PRO A 117 22.42 -11.08 -0.15
CA PRO A 117 22.49 -9.82 0.61
C PRO A 117 22.11 -8.58 -0.19
N GLU A 118 22.51 -8.51 -1.45
CA GLU A 118 22.21 -7.37 -2.33
C GLU A 118 20.71 -7.31 -2.68
N LYS A 119 20.06 -8.47 -2.90
CA LYS A 119 18.61 -8.53 -3.16
C LYS A 119 17.82 -8.14 -1.90
N ILE A 120 18.23 -8.63 -0.74
CA ILE A 120 17.62 -8.23 0.54
C ILE A 120 17.76 -6.71 0.71
N ALA A 121 18.93 -6.15 0.47
CA ALA A 121 19.15 -4.71 0.55
C ALA A 121 18.25 -3.92 -0.42
N GLN A 122 18.02 -4.39 -1.65
CA GLN A 122 17.08 -3.78 -2.58
C GLN A 122 15.64 -3.82 -2.04
N MET A 123 15.16 -4.96 -1.52
CA MET A 123 13.82 -5.06 -0.93
C MET A 123 13.64 -4.07 0.22
N VAL A 124 14.60 -4.06 1.15
CA VAL A 124 14.57 -3.15 2.30
C VAL A 124 14.73 -1.69 1.89
N SER A 125 15.44 -1.39 0.79
CA SER A 125 15.50 -0.02 0.25
C SER A 125 14.12 0.48 -0.17
N GLY A 126 13.31 -0.38 -0.80
CA GLY A 126 11.92 -0.08 -1.13
C GLY A 126 11.04 0.10 0.11
N ILE A 127 11.20 -0.76 1.13
CA ILE A 127 10.48 -0.62 2.41
C ILE A 127 10.86 0.70 3.09
N ALA A 128 12.15 1.03 3.16
CA ALA A 128 12.61 2.29 3.75
C ALA A 128 12.09 3.52 2.99
N GLU A 129 12.04 3.45 1.65
CA GLU A 129 11.43 4.50 0.84
C GLU A 129 9.94 4.66 1.13
N GLY A 130 9.20 3.56 1.19
CA GLY A 130 7.78 3.59 1.59
C GLY A 130 7.57 4.21 2.97
N CYS A 131 8.40 3.84 3.95
CA CYS A 131 8.36 4.42 5.29
C CYS A 131 8.64 5.93 5.30
N ARG A 132 9.60 6.41 4.50
CA ARG A 132 9.86 7.86 4.34
C ARG A 132 8.68 8.59 3.73
N GLN A 133 8.03 8.02 2.72
CA GLN A 133 6.83 8.58 2.11
C GLN A 133 5.67 8.66 3.11
N ALA A 134 5.50 7.61 3.93
CA ALA A 134 4.48 7.55 4.98
C ALA A 134 4.80 8.41 6.22
N GLY A 135 6.06 8.84 6.38
CA GLY A 135 6.51 9.56 7.56
C GLY A 135 6.59 8.71 8.82
N CYS A 136 6.80 7.40 8.68
CA CYS A 136 6.99 6.45 9.78
C CYS A 136 8.40 5.84 9.78
N ALA A 137 8.80 5.26 10.90
CA ALA A 137 10.12 4.66 11.05
C ALA A 137 10.09 3.15 10.83
N LEU A 138 10.99 2.61 10.02
CA LEU A 138 11.30 1.19 10.00
C LEU A 138 12.18 0.87 11.22
N ILE A 139 11.61 0.23 12.24
CA ILE A 139 12.30 0.06 13.54
C ILE A 139 12.79 -1.36 13.78
N GLY A 140 12.54 -2.28 12.87
CA GLY A 140 12.94 -3.67 12.94
C GLY A 140 12.23 -4.50 11.91
N GLY A 141 12.48 -5.78 11.94
CA GLY A 141 11.90 -6.78 11.04
C GLY A 141 12.60 -8.11 11.19
N GLU A 142 12.28 -9.05 10.31
CA GLU A 142 12.89 -10.38 10.26
C GLU A 142 13.19 -10.74 8.79
N THR A 143 14.37 -11.30 8.57
CA THR A 143 14.73 -11.93 7.30
C THR A 143 15.03 -13.40 7.53
N ALA A 144 14.14 -14.26 7.06
CA ALA A 144 14.22 -15.71 7.24
C ALA A 144 14.67 -16.39 5.95
N GLU A 145 15.80 -17.10 5.99
CA GLU A 145 16.21 -18.03 4.94
C GLU A 145 15.50 -19.37 5.15
N MET A 146 14.68 -19.78 4.19
CA MET A 146 13.76 -20.91 4.29
C MET A 146 13.96 -21.89 3.11
N PRO A 147 15.10 -22.62 3.09
CA PRO A 147 15.39 -23.56 2.01
C PRO A 147 14.32 -24.65 1.95
N GLY A 148 13.83 -24.91 0.74
CA GLY A 148 12.77 -25.89 0.51
C GLY A 148 11.33 -25.37 0.68
N SER A 149 11.12 -24.24 1.35
CA SER A 149 9.81 -23.58 1.44
C SER A 149 9.57 -22.65 0.25
N TYR A 150 10.62 -21.98 -0.21
CA TYR A 150 10.62 -21.14 -1.40
C TYR A 150 11.71 -21.61 -2.38
N PRO A 151 11.51 -21.45 -3.71
CA PRO A 151 12.58 -21.56 -4.70
C PRO A 151 13.73 -20.59 -4.35
N GLU A 152 14.99 -20.95 -4.70
CA GLU A 152 16.18 -20.14 -4.32
C GLU A 152 16.10 -18.66 -4.74
N ASN A 153 15.45 -18.34 -5.86
CA ASN A 153 15.34 -16.98 -6.38
C ASN A 153 14.02 -16.28 -6.04
N GLU A 154 13.19 -16.92 -5.23
CA GLU A 154 11.88 -16.40 -4.84
C GLU A 154 11.84 -16.04 -3.35
N TYR A 155 10.93 -15.15 -3.03
CA TYR A 155 10.69 -14.69 -1.67
C TYR A 155 9.22 -14.29 -1.49
N ASP A 156 8.82 -14.17 -0.24
CA ASP A 156 7.60 -13.48 0.16
C ASP A 156 7.94 -12.36 1.13
N MET A 157 7.11 -11.33 1.17
CA MET A 157 7.25 -10.24 2.13
C MET A 157 5.91 -9.76 2.64
N ALA A 158 5.89 -9.45 3.92
CA ALA A 158 4.75 -8.87 4.60
C ALA A 158 5.22 -7.74 5.51
N GLY A 159 4.32 -6.84 5.83
CA GLY A 159 4.56 -5.72 6.70
C GLY A 159 3.55 -5.64 7.82
N PHE A 160 3.93 -4.92 8.85
CA PHE A 160 3.10 -4.58 9.98
C PHE A 160 3.34 -3.11 10.34
N SER A 161 2.28 -2.31 10.28
CA SER A 161 2.32 -0.91 10.66
C SER A 161 1.54 -0.66 11.93
N VAL A 162 2.01 0.30 12.73
CA VAL A 162 1.29 0.85 13.87
C VAL A 162 1.21 2.36 13.70
N GLY A 163 0.01 2.87 13.85
CA GLY A 163 -0.27 4.30 13.89
C GLY A 163 -1.07 4.67 15.11
N MET A 164 -1.34 5.96 15.26
CA MET A 164 -2.08 6.49 16.38
C MET A 164 -3.01 7.61 15.94
N VAL A 165 -4.18 7.66 16.55
CA VAL A 165 -5.18 8.71 16.36
C VAL A 165 -5.83 9.07 17.69
N ASP A 166 -6.21 10.34 17.88
CA ASP A 166 -7.10 10.70 18.99
C ASP A 166 -8.51 10.19 18.69
N LYS A 167 -9.17 9.57 19.65
CA LYS A 167 -10.51 8.99 19.50
C LYS A 167 -11.52 9.97 18.88
N GLU A 168 -11.46 11.24 19.25
CA GLU A 168 -12.34 12.30 18.70
C GLU A 168 -12.06 12.60 17.21
N LYS A 169 -10.92 12.14 16.67
CA LYS A 169 -10.49 12.36 15.27
C LYS A 169 -10.50 11.09 14.43
N MET A 170 -11.02 9.99 14.99
CA MET A 170 -11.17 8.75 14.23
C MET A 170 -12.12 8.93 13.05
N ILE A 171 -11.74 8.34 11.92
CA ILE A 171 -12.59 8.29 10.72
C ILE A 171 -13.19 6.88 10.68
N ASP A 172 -14.50 6.78 10.95
CA ASP A 172 -15.21 5.52 11.09
C ASP A 172 -16.44 5.37 10.18
N GLY A 173 -16.74 6.39 9.38
CA GLY A 173 -17.86 6.40 8.44
C GLY A 173 -19.22 6.71 9.07
N THR A 174 -19.36 6.77 10.39
CA THR A 174 -20.65 6.95 11.07
C THR A 174 -21.32 8.28 10.75
N GLY A 175 -20.54 9.31 10.42
CA GLY A 175 -21.02 10.66 10.05
C GLY A 175 -21.48 10.79 8.60
N ILE A 176 -21.34 9.76 7.76
CA ILE A 176 -21.73 9.82 6.34
C ILE A 176 -23.25 9.81 6.22
N LYS A 177 -23.77 10.70 5.36
CA LYS A 177 -25.21 10.83 5.08
C LYS A 177 -25.47 11.10 3.59
N ALA A 178 -26.70 10.92 3.17
CA ALA A 178 -27.13 11.31 1.82
C ALA A 178 -26.87 12.79 1.56
N GLY A 179 -26.36 13.11 0.37
CA GLY A 179 -25.90 14.42 -0.04
C GLY A 179 -24.42 14.70 0.24
N ASP A 180 -23.69 13.81 0.93
CA ASP A 180 -22.24 13.95 1.07
C ASP A 180 -21.56 13.64 -0.27
N ALA A 181 -20.52 14.42 -0.60
CA ALA A 181 -19.76 14.24 -1.82
C ALA A 181 -18.72 13.11 -1.67
N LEU A 182 -18.54 12.37 -2.77
CA LEU A 182 -17.50 11.36 -2.89
C LEU A 182 -16.33 11.90 -3.70
N ILE A 183 -15.12 11.73 -3.18
CA ILE A 183 -13.88 12.17 -3.82
C ILE A 183 -13.01 10.96 -4.09
N GLY A 184 -12.64 10.76 -5.36
CA GLY A 184 -11.64 9.77 -5.76
C GLY A 184 -10.25 10.38 -5.79
N VAL A 185 -9.26 9.69 -5.25
CA VAL A 185 -7.83 10.05 -5.35
C VAL A 185 -7.14 9.08 -6.28
N ALA A 186 -6.44 9.63 -7.28
CA ALA A 186 -5.86 8.86 -8.37
C ALA A 186 -4.85 7.80 -7.90
N SER A 187 -4.97 6.59 -8.44
CA SER A 187 -3.98 5.54 -8.31
C SER A 187 -2.76 5.78 -9.21
N SER A 188 -1.70 5.00 -9.02
CA SER A 188 -0.53 4.96 -9.91
C SER A 188 -0.65 3.87 -10.99
N GLY A 189 -1.76 3.17 -11.07
CA GLY A 189 -2.00 2.01 -11.90
C GLY A 189 -2.63 0.88 -11.10
N VAL A 190 -2.22 -0.36 -11.36
CA VAL A 190 -2.83 -1.57 -10.76
C VAL A 190 -2.63 -1.65 -9.24
N HIS A 191 -1.62 -0.97 -8.70
CA HIS A 191 -1.17 -1.07 -7.31
C HIS A 191 -0.60 -2.45 -6.97
N SER A 192 -1.15 -3.15 -5.97
CA SER A 192 -0.66 -4.48 -5.57
C SER A 192 -1.74 -5.55 -5.55
N ASN A 193 -2.91 -5.29 -6.16
CA ASN A 193 -4.04 -6.21 -6.14
C ASN A 193 -4.40 -6.71 -7.55
N GLY A 194 -5.03 -7.89 -7.62
CA GLY A 194 -5.50 -8.46 -8.89
C GLY A 194 -4.41 -9.09 -9.77
N TYR A 195 -3.16 -9.22 -9.32
CA TYR A 195 -2.02 -9.67 -10.13
C TYR A 195 -2.11 -11.10 -10.62
N SER A 196 -2.84 -11.98 -9.95
CA SER A 196 -3.11 -13.32 -10.47
C SER A 196 -3.90 -13.26 -11.78
N LEU A 197 -4.92 -12.37 -11.84
CA LEU A 197 -5.71 -12.13 -13.05
C LEU A 197 -4.87 -11.42 -14.13
N VAL A 198 -4.13 -10.36 -13.77
CA VAL A 198 -3.21 -9.64 -14.68
C VAL A 198 -2.24 -10.60 -15.36
N ARG A 199 -1.55 -11.43 -14.57
CA ARG A 199 -0.54 -12.39 -15.07
C ARG A 199 -1.15 -13.42 -16.03
N LYS A 200 -2.29 -13.97 -15.68
CA LYS A 200 -3.02 -14.93 -16.52
C LYS A 200 -3.49 -14.26 -17.83
N THR A 201 -4.14 -13.10 -17.72
CA THR A 201 -4.75 -12.39 -18.85
C THR A 201 -3.73 -11.90 -19.86
N LEU A 202 -2.64 -11.28 -19.39
CA LEU A 202 -1.60 -10.73 -20.27
C LEU A 202 -0.51 -11.72 -20.63
N GLY A 203 -0.61 -12.98 -20.20
CA GLY A 203 0.38 -14.03 -20.50
C GLY A 203 1.78 -13.62 -20.04
N ILE A 204 1.89 -13.17 -18.77
CA ILE A 204 3.14 -12.60 -18.24
C ILE A 204 4.25 -13.64 -18.22
N ASN A 205 5.35 -13.33 -18.90
CA ASN A 205 6.59 -14.10 -19.00
C ASN A 205 7.78 -13.16 -19.32
N GLU A 206 9.00 -13.70 -19.41
CA GLU A 206 10.22 -12.94 -19.66
C GLU A 206 10.19 -12.08 -20.94
N LYS A 207 9.46 -12.49 -21.97
CA LYS A 207 9.32 -11.74 -23.23
C LYS A 207 8.28 -10.65 -23.10
N SER A 208 7.11 -10.99 -22.53
CA SER A 208 5.99 -10.04 -22.43
C SER A 208 6.30 -8.85 -21.53
N VAL A 209 7.03 -9.04 -20.42
CA VAL A 209 7.43 -7.92 -19.52
C VAL A 209 8.34 -6.91 -20.19
N ARG A 210 9.11 -7.33 -21.20
CA ARG A 210 10.04 -6.45 -21.95
C ARG A 210 9.38 -5.76 -23.14
N ARG A 211 8.11 -6.08 -23.44
CA ARG A 211 7.39 -5.45 -24.54
C ARG A 211 7.10 -4.00 -24.21
N TYR A 212 7.60 -3.08 -25.04
CA TYR A 212 7.27 -1.66 -24.96
C TYR A 212 5.83 -1.42 -25.39
N ILE A 213 5.11 -0.56 -24.68
CA ILE A 213 3.73 -0.18 -24.95
C ILE A 213 3.70 1.33 -25.14
N ASP A 214 3.38 1.79 -26.32
CA ASP A 214 3.42 3.22 -26.70
C ASP A 214 2.50 4.06 -25.78
N GLU A 215 1.30 3.54 -25.46
CA GLU A 215 0.34 4.20 -24.59
C GLU A 215 0.87 4.40 -23.16
N PHE A 216 1.84 3.60 -22.71
CA PHE A 216 2.45 3.73 -21.39
C PHE A 216 3.76 4.53 -21.44
N GLY A 217 4.39 4.66 -22.62
CA GLY A 217 5.72 5.24 -22.75
C GLY A 217 6.84 4.42 -22.07
N LYS A 218 6.60 3.14 -21.76
CA LYS A 218 7.50 2.22 -21.07
C LYS A 218 7.14 0.77 -21.36
N THR A 219 7.94 -0.17 -20.83
CA THR A 219 7.64 -1.59 -21.00
C THR A 219 6.45 -2.02 -20.12
N LEU A 220 5.82 -3.13 -20.51
CA LEU A 220 4.73 -3.71 -19.73
C LEU A 220 5.16 -4.07 -18.30
N GLY A 221 6.37 -4.59 -18.12
CA GLY A 221 6.89 -4.91 -16.80
C GLY A 221 7.10 -3.68 -15.93
N GLU A 222 7.63 -2.58 -16.49
CA GLU A 222 7.77 -1.30 -15.78
C GLU A 222 6.44 -0.70 -15.36
N GLU A 223 5.42 -0.76 -16.24
CA GLU A 223 4.06 -0.34 -15.90
C GLU A 223 3.50 -1.15 -14.74
N LEU A 224 3.58 -2.47 -14.83
CA LEU A 224 3.04 -3.37 -13.83
C LEU A 224 3.85 -3.39 -12.52
N LEU A 225 5.13 -2.98 -12.51
CA LEU A 225 5.92 -2.80 -11.29
C LEU A 225 5.82 -1.40 -10.69
N THR A 226 5.05 -0.50 -11.30
CA THR A 226 4.79 0.82 -10.70
C THR A 226 4.26 0.63 -9.27
N PRO A 227 4.91 1.23 -8.24
CA PRO A 227 4.52 1.02 -6.85
C PRO A 227 3.11 1.56 -6.55
N THR A 228 2.48 0.94 -5.56
CA THR A 228 1.28 1.46 -4.91
C THR A 228 1.56 2.82 -4.31
N LYS A 229 0.68 3.79 -4.53
CA LYS A 229 0.79 5.10 -3.90
C LYS A 229 0.59 5.03 -2.39
N ILE A 230 1.34 5.85 -1.67
CA ILE A 230 1.19 6.06 -0.23
C ILE A 230 0.43 7.36 -0.01
N TYR A 231 -0.81 7.24 0.45
CA TYR A 231 -1.76 8.35 0.56
C TYR A 231 -1.71 9.10 1.90
N VAL A 232 -0.84 8.71 2.81
CA VAL A 232 -0.76 9.27 4.16
C VAL A 232 -0.69 10.79 4.15
N LYS A 233 0.19 11.40 3.32
CA LYS A 233 0.31 12.86 3.22
C LYS A 233 -0.93 13.53 2.67
N ALA A 234 -1.59 12.90 1.68
CA ALA A 234 -2.84 13.42 1.12
C ALA A 234 -3.96 13.43 2.17
N ILE A 235 -4.11 12.33 2.92
CA ILE A 235 -5.07 12.25 4.02
C ILE A 235 -4.76 13.30 5.11
N GLN A 236 -3.49 13.42 5.51
CA GLN A 236 -3.07 14.41 6.51
C GLN A 236 -3.31 15.85 6.08
N SER A 237 -3.22 16.13 4.78
CA SER A 237 -3.47 17.47 4.25
C SER A 237 -4.90 17.96 4.46
N LEU A 238 -5.83 17.05 4.70
CA LEU A 238 -7.24 17.33 4.99
C LEU A 238 -7.48 17.65 6.46
N MET A 239 -6.64 17.13 7.36
CA MET A 239 -6.83 17.26 8.79
C MET A 239 -6.87 18.74 9.24
N GLY A 240 -7.92 19.10 9.98
CA GLY A 240 -8.15 20.48 10.44
C GLY A 240 -8.64 21.47 9.37
N LYS A 241 -8.78 21.05 8.12
CA LYS A 241 -9.32 21.86 7.01
C LYS A 241 -10.69 21.42 6.57
N VAL A 242 -10.92 20.10 6.54
CA VAL A 242 -12.15 19.47 6.07
C VAL A 242 -12.49 18.35 7.06
N GLU A 243 -13.77 18.20 7.36
CA GLU A 243 -14.27 17.04 8.09
C GLU A 243 -14.36 15.86 7.13
N VAL A 244 -13.43 14.92 7.25
CA VAL A 244 -13.45 13.67 6.50
C VAL A 244 -14.27 12.66 7.27
N LYS A 245 -15.41 12.26 6.70
CA LYS A 245 -16.38 11.39 7.38
C LYS A 245 -16.07 9.91 7.18
N GLY A 246 -15.47 9.54 6.05
CA GLY A 246 -15.08 8.18 5.75
C GLY A 246 -14.03 8.13 4.66
N ILE A 247 -13.18 7.10 4.69
CA ILE A 247 -12.17 6.82 3.68
C ILE A 247 -12.18 5.34 3.38
N SER A 248 -12.10 4.99 2.10
CA SER A 248 -11.92 3.62 1.63
C SER A 248 -10.64 3.50 0.80
N HIS A 249 -9.73 2.63 1.19
CA HIS A 249 -8.60 2.21 0.37
C HIS A 249 -9.09 1.14 -0.62
N ILE A 250 -8.94 1.41 -1.93
CA ILE A 250 -9.43 0.49 -2.96
C ILE A 250 -8.37 -0.56 -3.27
N THR A 251 -8.52 -1.70 -2.65
CA THR A 251 -7.63 -2.87 -2.73
C THR A 251 -8.32 -4.06 -3.43
N GLY A 252 -7.98 -5.28 -3.09
CA GLY A 252 -8.65 -6.49 -3.59
C GLY A 252 -10.15 -6.43 -3.33
N GLY A 253 -10.96 -6.89 -4.30
CA GLY A 253 -12.41 -6.72 -4.27
C GLY A 253 -12.91 -5.40 -4.88
N GLY A 254 -11.98 -4.49 -5.25
CA GLY A 254 -12.31 -3.24 -5.97
C GLY A 254 -13.31 -2.34 -5.26
N PHE A 255 -14.13 -1.64 -6.03
CA PHE A 255 -15.10 -0.71 -5.49
C PHE A 255 -16.21 -1.41 -4.69
N TYR A 256 -16.71 -2.53 -5.18
CA TYR A 256 -17.88 -3.20 -4.60
C TYR A 256 -17.64 -3.77 -3.21
N GLU A 257 -16.41 -4.16 -2.88
CA GLU A 257 -16.08 -4.69 -1.56
C GLU A 257 -15.50 -3.63 -0.62
N ASN A 258 -14.76 -2.65 -1.14
CA ASN A 258 -14.05 -1.71 -0.28
C ASN A 258 -14.90 -0.48 0.08
N VAL A 259 -15.57 0.17 -0.89
CA VAL A 259 -16.34 1.38 -0.61
C VAL A 259 -17.43 1.16 0.46
N PRO A 260 -18.18 0.03 0.46
CA PRO A 260 -19.20 -0.21 1.50
C PRO A 260 -18.64 -0.34 2.93
N ARG A 261 -17.33 -0.59 3.10
CA ARG A 261 -16.72 -0.68 4.45
C ARG A 261 -16.81 0.63 5.21
N MET A 262 -16.70 1.77 4.51
CA MET A 262 -16.81 3.09 5.14
C MET A 262 -18.26 3.57 5.30
N LEU A 263 -19.24 2.94 4.65
CA LEU A 263 -20.63 3.43 4.63
C LEU A 263 -21.44 2.91 5.81
N PRO A 264 -22.26 3.74 6.44
CA PRO A 264 -23.26 3.29 7.39
C PRO A 264 -24.43 2.57 6.69
N ALA A 265 -25.25 1.87 7.45
CA ALA A 265 -26.45 1.21 6.93
C ALA A 265 -27.39 2.23 6.26
N GLY A 266 -27.99 1.84 5.13
CA GLY A 266 -28.93 2.69 4.39
C GLY A 266 -28.30 3.77 3.53
N ILE A 267 -26.98 3.77 3.36
CA ILE A 267 -26.26 4.69 2.46
C ILE A 267 -25.63 3.93 1.30
N VAL A 268 -25.79 4.45 0.10
CA VAL A 268 -25.19 3.95 -1.14
C VAL A 268 -24.26 5.02 -1.71
N ALA A 269 -23.07 4.61 -2.09
CA ALA A 269 -22.13 5.45 -2.86
C ALA A 269 -22.52 5.39 -4.34
N LYS A 270 -23.07 6.47 -4.87
CA LYS A 270 -23.37 6.63 -6.30
C LYS A 270 -22.17 7.31 -6.96
N ILE A 271 -21.46 6.57 -7.80
CA ILE A 271 -20.16 6.98 -8.40
C ILE A 271 -20.29 7.06 -9.91
N GLU A 272 -19.93 8.21 -10.48
CA GLU A 272 -19.86 8.46 -11.90
C GLU A 272 -18.51 7.97 -12.45
N LYS A 273 -18.52 6.89 -13.21
CA LYS A 273 -17.31 6.27 -13.78
C LYS A 273 -16.49 7.23 -14.65
N ALA A 274 -17.17 8.12 -15.38
CA ALA A 274 -16.53 9.09 -16.26
C ALA A 274 -15.91 10.29 -15.53
N ALA A 275 -16.17 10.45 -14.23
CA ALA A 275 -15.69 11.60 -13.46
C ALA A 275 -14.18 11.53 -13.14
N MET A 276 -13.54 10.39 -13.38
CA MET A 276 -12.14 10.17 -13.07
C MET A 276 -11.41 9.44 -14.22
N PRO A 277 -10.18 9.87 -14.58
CA PRO A 277 -9.39 9.18 -15.59
C PRO A 277 -9.04 7.74 -15.17
N VAL A 278 -9.29 6.79 -16.05
CA VAL A 278 -8.88 5.40 -15.88
C VAL A 278 -7.54 5.19 -16.59
N PRO A 279 -6.47 4.75 -15.90
CA PRO A 279 -5.19 4.46 -16.53
C PRO A 279 -5.29 3.41 -17.66
N PRO A 280 -4.56 3.58 -18.79
CA PRO A 280 -4.68 2.71 -19.98
C PRO A 280 -4.40 1.23 -19.71
N VAL A 281 -3.66 0.91 -18.63
CA VAL A 281 -3.37 -0.48 -18.24
C VAL A 281 -4.65 -1.28 -17.96
N PHE A 282 -5.69 -0.66 -17.42
CA PHE A 282 -6.97 -1.34 -17.16
C PHE A 282 -7.70 -1.69 -18.45
N ASP A 283 -7.65 -0.79 -19.45
CA ASP A 283 -8.17 -1.04 -20.79
C ASP A 283 -7.45 -2.21 -21.46
N LEU A 284 -6.12 -2.26 -21.35
CA LEU A 284 -5.33 -3.37 -21.88
C LEU A 284 -5.75 -4.71 -21.23
N ILE A 285 -5.91 -4.74 -19.91
CA ILE A 285 -6.33 -5.92 -19.15
C ILE A 285 -7.74 -6.34 -19.60
N ALA A 286 -8.70 -5.41 -19.59
CA ALA A 286 -10.10 -5.70 -19.93
C ALA A 286 -10.24 -6.24 -21.35
N LYS A 287 -9.62 -5.58 -22.34
CA LYS A 287 -9.70 -5.96 -23.76
C LYS A 287 -9.03 -7.29 -24.03
N THR A 288 -7.84 -7.52 -23.48
CA THR A 288 -7.08 -8.78 -23.68
C THR A 288 -7.80 -9.96 -23.04
N GLY A 289 -8.33 -9.79 -21.83
CA GLY A 289 -9.03 -10.84 -21.10
C GLY A 289 -10.51 -10.99 -21.45
N LYS A 290 -11.06 -10.05 -22.24
CA LYS A 290 -12.51 -9.93 -22.46
C LYS A 290 -13.28 -9.92 -21.14
N ILE A 291 -12.74 -9.18 -20.14
CA ILE A 291 -13.26 -9.16 -18.79
C ILE A 291 -14.45 -8.18 -18.75
N PRO A 292 -15.61 -8.61 -18.23
CA PRO A 292 -16.76 -7.72 -18.05
C PRO A 292 -16.41 -6.52 -17.17
N GLU A 293 -16.98 -5.35 -17.49
CA GLU A 293 -16.75 -4.11 -16.73
C GLU A 293 -16.99 -4.30 -15.23
N ARG A 294 -18.07 -4.98 -14.86
CA ARG A 294 -18.37 -5.27 -13.45
C ARG A 294 -17.23 -6.01 -12.74
N ASP A 295 -16.63 -7.00 -13.41
CA ASP A 295 -15.54 -7.78 -12.83
C ASP A 295 -14.26 -6.96 -12.72
N MET A 296 -14.02 -6.02 -13.66
CA MET A 296 -12.93 -5.05 -13.57
C MET A 296 -13.06 -4.20 -12.30
N TYR A 297 -14.23 -3.61 -12.06
CA TYR A 297 -14.51 -2.80 -10.86
C TYR A 297 -14.62 -3.63 -9.57
N ASN A 298 -14.82 -4.96 -9.67
CA ASN A 298 -14.81 -5.88 -8.53
C ASN A 298 -13.41 -6.44 -8.21
N THR A 299 -12.42 -6.20 -9.08
CA THR A 299 -11.06 -6.72 -8.90
C THR A 299 -10.04 -5.61 -8.70
N PHE A 300 -10.19 -4.49 -9.43
CA PHE A 300 -9.18 -3.45 -9.54
C PHE A 300 -9.69 -2.10 -9.00
N ASN A 301 -8.71 -1.21 -8.74
CA ASN A 301 -8.99 0.16 -8.32
C ASN A 301 -9.48 1.08 -9.46
N MET A 302 -9.42 0.66 -10.72
CA MET A 302 -9.86 1.37 -11.92
C MET A 302 -9.46 2.85 -11.98
N GLY A 303 -8.32 3.20 -11.37
CA GLY A 303 -7.78 4.56 -11.34
C GLY A 303 -8.01 5.31 -10.02
N ALA A 304 -8.84 4.82 -9.10
CA ALA A 304 -9.04 5.39 -7.77
C ALA A 304 -8.37 4.54 -6.68
N GLY A 305 -7.29 5.00 -6.11
CA GLY A 305 -6.66 4.29 -4.97
C GLY A 305 -7.36 4.55 -3.65
N LEU A 306 -7.96 5.74 -3.46
CA LEU A 306 -8.85 6.05 -2.35
C LEU A 306 -10.18 6.61 -2.82
N VAL A 307 -11.22 6.38 -2.03
CA VAL A 307 -12.50 7.12 -2.10
C VAL A 307 -12.78 7.70 -0.72
N LEU A 308 -13.08 9.00 -0.66
CA LEU A 308 -13.39 9.71 0.59
C LEU A 308 -14.81 10.27 0.53
N ALA A 309 -15.45 10.37 1.70
CA ALA A 309 -16.75 11.03 1.87
C ALA A 309 -16.57 12.29 2.72
N VAL A 310 -17.04 13.44 2.22
CA VAL A 310 -17.03 14.74 2.90
C VAL A 310 -18.39 15.44 2.70
N ALA A 311 -18.67 16.50 3.48
CA ALA A 311 -19.83 17.33 3.20
C ALA A 311 -19.73 17.95 1.78
N ALA A 312 -20.87 18.10 1.07
CA ALA A 312 -20.86 18.59 -0.32
C ALA A 312 -20.20 19.96 -0.46
N GLU A 313 -20.41 20.87 0.51
CA GLU A 313 -19.79 22.19 0.57
C GLU A 313 -18.28 22.16 0.75
N ASP A 314 -17.72 21.05 1.25
CA ASP A 314 -16.30 20.85 1.48
C ASP A 314 -15.56 20.19 0.31
N ALA A 315 -16.28 19.67 -0.69
CA ALA A 315 -15.71 18.90 -1.77
C ALA A 315 -14.57 19.63 -2.50
N SER A 316 -14.78 20.88 -2.87
CA SER A 316 -13.75 21.68 -3.57
C SER A 316 -12.53 21.96 -2.69
N ARG A 317 -12.73 22.17 -1.38
CA ARG A 317 -11.62 22.36 -0.42
C ARG A 317 -10.81 21.09 -0.22
N ALA A 318 -11.50 19.94 -0.17
CA ALA A 318 -10.85 18.64 -0.06
C ALA A 318 -9.98 18.34 -1.30
N VAL A 319 -10.53 18.53 -2.50
CA VAL A 319 -9.79 18.37 -3.77
C VAL A 319 -8.57 19.30 -3.79
N ALA A 320 -8.74 20.57 -3.44
CA ALA A 320 -7.63 21.54 -3.41
C ALA A 320 -6.54 21.15 -2.40
N ALA A 321 -6.91 20.66 -1.21
CA ALA A 321 -5.96 20.22 -0.19
C ALA A 321 -5.15 19.00 -0.62
N ILE A 322 -5.80 18.02 -1.23
CA ILE A 322 -5.15 16.82 -1.77
C ILE A 322 -4.21 17.19 -2.93
N SER A 323 -4.65 18.09 -3.82
CA SER A 323 -3.83 18.56 -4.94
C SER A 323 -2.59 19.31 -4.46
N ALA A 324 -2.72 20.13 -3.43
CA ALA A 324 -1.59 20.83 -2.80
C ALA A 324 -0.59 19.86 -2.13
N ALA A 325 -1.03 18.65 -1.75
CA ALA A 325 -0.17 17.59 -1.25
C ALA A 325 0.51 16.75 -2.36
N GLY A 326 0.25 17.09 -3.64
CA GLY A 326 0.89 16.47 -4.81
C GLY A 326 0.10 15.32 -5.42
N GLU A 327 -1.14 15.07 -4.98
CA GLU A 327 -2.00 14.02 -5.52
C GLU A 327 -3.13 14.59 -6.38
N GLN A 328 -3.59 13.80 -7.35
CA GLN A 328 -4.76 14.16 -8.16
C GLN A 328 -6.03 13.64 -7.50
N ALA A 329 -7.02 14.50 -7.37
CA ALA A 329 -8.31 14.15 -6.79
C ALA A 329 -9.47 14.75 -7.61
N TYR A 330 -10.59 14.05 -7.61
CA TYR A 330 -11.78 14.36 -8.40
C TYR A 330 -13.03 14.17 -7.57
N VAL A 331 -14.03 15.01 -7.72
CA VAL A 331 -15.39 14.72 -7.24
C VAL A 331 -15.97 13.66 -8.17
N ILE A 332 -16.24 12.47 -7.62
CA ILE A 332 -16.64 11.29 -8.42
C ILE A 332 -18.09 10.88 -8.21
N GLY A 333 -18.81 11.55 -7.33
CA GLY A 333 -20.19 11.20 -7.04
C GLY A 333 -20.67 11.72 -5.71
N GLU A 334 -21.72 11.10 -5.22
CA GLU A 334 -22.38 11.47 -3.97
C GLU A 334 -22.90 10.25 -3.20
N CYS A 335 -23.14 10.42 -1.92
CA CYS A 335 -23.87 9.46 -1.09
C CYS A 335 -25.38 9.67 -1.24
N VAL A 336 -26.13 8.59 -1.44
CA VAL A 336 -27.59 8.60 -1.55
C VAL A 336 -28.23 7.63 -0.57
N ASN A 337 -29.52 7.80 -0.28
CA ASN A 337 -30.26 6.82 0.51
C ASN A 337 -30.46 5.54 -0.28
N GLY A 338 -30.35 4.39 0.39
CA GLY A 338 -30.62 3.07 -0.16
C GLY A 338 -31.25 2.14 0.88
N ALA A 339 -31.72 0.98 0.44
CA ALA A 339 -32.24 -0.04 1.36
C ALA A 339 -31.12 -0.67 2.20
N GLU A 340 -29.97 -0.87 1.59
CA GLU A 340 -28.76 -1.40 2.20
C GLU A 340 -27.57 -0.55 1.79
N LYS A 341 -26.43 -0.69 2.50
CA LYS A 341 -25.18 -0.03 2.07
C LYS A 341 -24.62 -0.70 0.82
N GLY A 342 -24.06 0.08 -0.10
CA GLY A 342 -23.56 -0.45 -1.35
C GLY A 342 -22.90 0.59 -2.25
N VAL A 343 -22.60 0.18 -3.48
CA VAL A 343 -22.04 1.02 -4.54
C VAL A 343 -22.91 0.90 -5.78
N GLU A 344 -23.27 2.03 -6.35
CA GLU A 344 -23.87 2.17 -7.68
C GLU A 344 -22.86 2.88 -8.59
N LEU A 345 -22.43 2.22 -9.65
CA LEU A 345 -21.56 2.80 -10.69
C LEU A 345 -22.40 3.20 -11.89
N VAL A 346 -22.43 4.48 -12.22
CA VAL A 346 -23.23 5.06 -13.32
C VAL A 346 -22.37 5.64 -14.41
#